data_cbec8fc381ddfa50f36f7931447f3d00
#
_entry.id   cbec8fc381ddfa50f36f7931447f3d00
#
_cell.length_a   1.000
_cell.length_b   1.000
_cell.length_c   1.000
_cell.angle_alpha   90.00
_cell.angle_beta   90.00
_cell.angle_gamma   90.00
#
_symmetry.space_group_name_H-M   'P 1'
#
loop_
_entity.id
_entity.type
_entity.pdbx_description
1 polymer ?
#
loop_
_entity_poly.entity_id
_entity_poly.type
_entity_poly.pdbx_seq_one_letter_code
_entity_poly.pdbx_strand_id
1 'polypeptide(L)'
;MAENQFRVGLIRVERAVKERLSLAESEGLMPQDMINAKPVAAAVKEFFGSSQLSQFMDQNNPLSEVTHKRRVSALGPGGLTRERAGFEVRDVHPTHYGRVCPIETPEGPNIGLINSLATYARTNNYGFLESPYRRVVKNKVTDEIDYL
;
A
#
# COMPACT_ATOMS: atom_id res chain seq x y z
N MET A 1 0.37 -0.35 4.04
CA MET A 1 1.83 -0.38 4.23
C MET A 1 2.24 0.13 5.61
N ALA A 2 1.91 1.37 5.99
CA ALA A 2 2.19 1.90 7.33
C ALA A 2 1.58 1.04 8.44
N GLU A 3 0.35 0.53 8.26
CA GLU A 3 -0.30 -0.41 9.19
C GLU A 3 0.56 -1.65 9.45
N ASN A 4 1.16 -2.23 8.40
CA ASN A 4 2.02 -3.41 8.57
C ASN A 4 3.28 -3.10 9.39
N GLN A 5 3.86 -1.93 9.24
CA GLN A 5 5.01 -1.51 10.03
C GLN A 5 4.63 -1.21 11.49
N PHE A 6 3.45 -0.64 11.70
CA PHE A 6 2.89 -0.48 13.04
C PHE A 6 2.69 -1.84 13.71
N ARG A 7 2.13 -2.83 12.99
CA ARG A 7 1.97 -4.21 13.47
C ARG A 7 3.31 -4.85 13.85
N VAL A 8 4.34 -4.68 13.03
CA VAL A 8 5.71 -5.16 13.34
C VAL A 8 6.22 -4.51 14.63
N GLY A 9 5.99 -3.22 14.81
CA GLY A 9 6.33 -2.50 16.05
C GLY A 9 5.63 -3.09 17.28
N LEU A 10 4.32 -3.40 17.16
CA LEU A 10 3.54 -4.03 18.24
C LEU A 10 4.06 -5.44 18.58
N ILE A 11 4.42 -6.24 17.60
CA ILE A 11 5.01 -7.58 17.83
C ILE A 11 6.34 -7.47 18.59
N ARG A 12 7.15 -6.46 18.29
CA ARG A 12 8.40 -6.20 19.04
C ARG A 12 8.11 -5.81 20.50
N VAL A 13 7.08 -4.99 20.73
CA VAL A 13 6.65 -4.63 22.10
C VAL A 13 6.13 -5.87 22.83
N GLU A 14 5.28 -6.68 22.21
CA GLU A 14 4.76 -7.91 22.79
C GLU A 14 5.88 -8.84 23.24
N ARG A 15 6.89 -9.06 22.38
CA ARG A 15 8.07 -9.88 22.71
C ARG A 15 8.82 -9.35 23.93
N ALA A 16 9.08 -8.04 23.96
CA ALA A 16 9.78 -7.40 25.05
C ALA A 16 9.01 -7.49 26.38
N VAL A 17 7.67 -7.38 26.32
CA VAL A 17 6.81 -7.54 27.51
C VAL A 17 6.84 -8.99 27.99
N LYS A 18 6.77 -9.98 27.11
CA LYS A 18 6.86 -11.40 27.47
C LYS A 18 8.20 -11.73 28.13
N GLU A 19 9.30 -11.22 27.59
CA GLU A 19 10.65 -11.39 28.17
C GLU A 19 10.71 -10.77 29.57
N ARG A 20 10.20 -9.57 29.77
CA ARG A 20 10.14 -8.92 31.09
C ARG A 20 9.30 -9.70 32.09
N LEU A 21 8.13 -10.19 31.69
CA LEU A 21 7.25 -11.00 32.56
C LEU A 21 7.93 -12.32 32.99
N SER A 22 8.75 -12.91 32.12
CA SER A 22 9.46 -14.14 32.44
C SER A 22 10.66 -13.94 33.39
N LEU A 23 11.22 -12.74 33.41
CA LEU A 23 12.40 -12.39 34.21
C LEU A 23 12.07 -11.69 35.54
N ALA A 24 10.90 -11.07 35.63
CA ALA A 24 10.52 -10.29 36.84
C ALA A 24 9.65 -11.15 37.77
N GLU A 25 9.99 -11.08 39.06
CA GLU A 25 9.02 -11.38 40.12
C GLU A 25 7.86 -10.39 39.93
N SER A 26 6.70 -10.92 39.52
CA SER A 26 5.55 -10.13 39.05
C SER A 26 4.82 -9.33 40.15
N GLU A 27 5.31 -9.30 41.34
CA GLU A 27 4.69 -8.58 42.46
C GLU A 27 4.99 -7.05 42.34
N GLY A 28 3.93 -6.28 42.01
CA GLY A 28 3.98 -4.81 42.07
C GLY A 28 4.25 -4.09 40.74
N LEU A 29 4.40 -4.79 39.61
CA LEU A 29 4.58 -4.15 38.32
C LEU A 29 3.21 -3.72 37.70
N MET A 30 3.13 -2.44 37.37
CA MET A 30 1.97 -1.92 36.61
C MET A 30 2.18 -2.15 35.11
N PRO A 31 1.12 -2.36 34.33
CA PRO A 31 1.22 -2.53 32.88
C PRO A 31 1.98 -1.42 32.17
N GLN A 32 1.88 -0.19 32.67
CA GLN A 32 2.58 0.99 32.14
C GLN A 32 4.11 0.90 32.27
N ASP A 33 4.62 0.21 33.27
CA ASP A 33 6.05 0.05 33.52
C ASP A 33 6.68 -0.97 32.54
N MET A 34 5.85 -1.86 31.99
CA MET A 34 6.26 -2.92 31.08
C MET A 34 6.21 -2.52 29.62
N ILE A 35 5.35 -1.58 29.27
CA ILE A 35 5.10 -1.16 27.87
C ILE A 35 6.08 -0.05 27.49
N ASN A 36 6.83 -0.26 26.41
CA ASN A 36 7.71 0.73 25.82
C ASN A 36 7.26 1.06 24.40
N ALA A 37 6.97 2.31 24.12
CA ALA A 37 6.53 2.77 22.79
C ALA A 37 7.67 2.92 21.76
N LYS A 38 8.94 2.90 22.22
CA LYS A 38 10.10 3.10 21.32
C LYS A 38 10.17 2.13 20.14
N PRO A 39 9.90 0.82 20.27
CA PRO A 39 9.93 -0.11 19.13
C PRO A 39 8.91 0.23 18.05
N VAL A 40 7.72 0.70 18.43
CA VAL A 40 6.69 1.16 17.48
C VAL A 40 7.14 2.43 16.79
N ALA A 41 7.60 3.42 17.54
CA ALA A 41 8.10 4.68 16.98
C ALA A 41 9.29 4.43 16.02
N ALA A 42 10.19 3.53 16.38
CA ALA A 42 11.34 3.15 15.55
C ALA A 42 10.89 2.49 14.22
N ALA A 43 9.96 1.55 14.28
CA ALA A 43 9.43 0.86 13.09
C ALA A 43 8.72 1.83 12.12
N VAL A 44 7.92 2.76 12.64
CA VAL A 44 7.25 3.77 11.85
C VAL A 44 8.25 4.77 11.24
N LYS A 45 9.22 5.23 12.03
CA LYS A 45 10.27 6.15 11.56
C LYS A 45 11.14 5.50 10.48
N GLU A 46 11.51 4.22 10.64
CA GLU A 46 12.25 3.45 9.65
C GLU A 46 11.50 3.37 8.32
N PHE A 47 10.19 3.09 8.35
CA PHE A 47 9.36 3.04 7.16
C PHE A 47 9.33 4.38 6.42
N PHE A 48 9.01 5.47 7.11
CA PHE A 48 8.91 6.79 6.45
C PHE A 48 10.26 7.35 6.03
N GLY A 49 11.36 6.96 6.68
CA GLY A 49 12.70 7.48 6.38
C GLY A 49 13.48 6.69 5.34
N SER A 50 13.21 5.38 5.16
CA SER A 50 14.04 4.52 4.31
C SER A 50 13.26 3.66 3.31
N SER A 51 11.94 3.63 3.35
CA SER A 51 11.15 2.88 2.37
C SER A 51 11.18 3.54 1.00
N GLN A 52 11.39 2.74 -0.04
CA GLN A 52 11.31 3.18 -1.44
C GLN A 52 9.93 3.73 -1.81
N LEU A 53 8.88 3.29 -1.13
CA LEU A 53 7.50 3.70 -1.39
C LEU A 53 7.07 4.91 -0.57
N SER A 54 7.86 5.32 0.42
CA SER A 54 7.71 6.58 1.11
C SER A 54 8.56 7.62 0.39
N GLN A 55 7.90 8.56 -0.29
CA GLN A 55 8.54 9.53 -1.17
C GLN A 55 8.14 10.95 -0.77
N PHE A 56 8.96 11.94 -1.16
CA PHE A 56 8.54 13.34 -1.12
C PHE A 56 7.31 13.53 -2.01
N MET A 57 6.30 14.19 -1.46
CA MET A 57 5.06 14.46 -2.19
C MET A 57 5.34 15.48 -3.30
N ASP A 58 4.87 15.18 -4.51
CA ASP A 58 4.82 16.13 -5.60
C ASP A 58 3.75 17.19 -5.29
N GLN A 59 4.17 18.41 -4.98
CA GLN A 59 3.35 19.46 -4.38
C GLN A 59 3.33 20.74 -5.24
N ASN A 60 3.29 20.62 -6.54
CA ASN A 60 3.22 21.78 -7.47
C ASN A 60 1.84 22.43 -7.46
N ASN A 61 0.78 21.62 -7.40
CA ASN A 61 -0.61 22.04 -7.31
C ASN A 61 -1.45 20.94 -6.64
N PRO A 62 -2.70 21.21 -6.25
CA PRO A 62 -3.54 20.18 -5.60
C PRO A 62 -3.73 18.90 -6.42
N LEU A 63 -3.81 19.00 -7.75
CA LEU A 63 -3.98 17.84 -8.60
C LEU A 63 -2.74 16.93 -8.62
N SER A 64 -1.53 17.52 -8.61
CA SER A 64 -0.28 16.73 -8.55
C SER A 64 -0.17 15.95 -7.25
N GLU A 65 -0.63 16.50 -6.14
CA GLU A 65 -0.70 15.82 -4.85
C GLU A 65 -1.64 14.60 -4.90
N VAL A 66 -2.84 14.77 -5.44
CA VAL A 66 -3.82 13.69 -5.59
C VAL A 66 -3.29 12.59 -6.51
N THR A 67 -2.71 12.97 -7.65
CA THR A 67 -2.12 12.02 -8.62
C THR A 67 -1.00 11.22 -7.98
N HIS A 68 -0.12 11.85 -7.22
CA HIS A 68 0.96 11.16 -6.50
C HIS A 68 0.43 10.15 -5.49
N LYS A 69 -0.61 10.50 -4.72
CA LYS A 69 -1.24 9.61 -3.73
C LYS A 69 -1.98 8.43 -4.35
N ARG A 70 -2.42 8.54 -5.59
CA ARG A 70 -3.11 7.49 -6.36
C ARG A 70 -2.17 6.65 -7.24
N ARG A 71 -0.88 6.79 -7.08
CA ARG A 71 0.13 6.04 -7.85
C ARG A 71 0.21 4.59 -7.39
N VAL A 72 0.32 3.69 -8.36
CA VAL A 72 0.50 2.25 -8.15
C VAL A 72 1.87 1.85 -8.70
N SER A 73 2.71 1.29 -7.85
CA SER A 73 4.06 0.85 -8.23
C SER A 73 4.20 -0.67 -8.13
N ALA A 74 4.80 -1.28 -9.14
CA ALA A 74 5.20 -2.69 -9.10
C ALA A 74 6.55 -2.91 -8.37
N LEU A 75 7.23 -1.81 -8.03
CA LEU A 75 8.52 -1.80 -7.34
C LEU A 75 8.35 -1.85 -5.82
N GLY A 76 9.45 -2.11 -5.12
CA GLY A 76 9.50 -2.05 -3.66
C GLY A 76 9.54 -3.42 -3.00
N PRO A 77 9.43 -3.48 -1.68
CA PRO A 77 9.49 -4.72 -0.92
C PRO A 77 8.40 -5.71 -1.35
N GLY A 78 8.81 -6.92 -1.75
CA GLY A 78 7.91 -7.96 -2.27
C GLY A 78 7.48 -7.77 -3.72
N GLY A 79 7.92 -6.71 -4.39
CA GLY A 79 7.65 -6.42 -5.79
C GLY A 79 8.80 -6.79 -6.73
N LEU A 80 8.75 -6.22 -7.93
CA LEU A 80 9.75 -6.43 -8.97
C LEU A 80 10.95 -5.48 -8.81
N THR A 81 12.07 -5.87 -9.39
CA THR A 81 13.20 -4.96 -9.66
C THR A 81 13.16 -4.54 -11.13
N ARG A 82 13.71 -3.37 -11.44
CA ARG A 82 13.74 -2.84 -12.82
C ARG A 82 14.39 -3.82 -13.80
N GLU A 83 15.45 -4.47 -13.36
CA GLU A 83 16.27 -5.38 -14.16
C GLU A 83 15.55 -6.70 -14.45
N ARG A 84 14.66 -7.13 -13.54
CA ARG A 84 13.88 -8.36 -13.66
C ARG A 84 12.53 -8.17 -14.36
N ALA A 85 12.14 -6.94 -14.59
CA ALA A 85 10.88 -6.62 -15.24
C ALA A 85 11.00 -6.75 -16.75
N GLY A 86 10.49 -7.83 -17.32
CA GLY A 86 10.34 -8.03 -18.76
C GLY A 86 9.20 -7.21 -19.36
N PHE A 87 9.00 -7.37 -20.67
CA PHE A 87 7.92 -6.66 -21.38
C PHE A 87 6.53 -7.05 -20.91
N GLU A 88 6.31 -8.31 -20.56
CA GLU A 88 4.99 -8.82 -20.13
C GLU A 88 4.39 -8.07 -18.94
N VAL A 89 5.23 -7.71 -17.96
CA VAL A 89 4.78 -6.98 -16.77
C VAL A 89 4.64 -5.48 -16.98
N ARG A 90 5.17 -4.96 -18.09
CA ARG A 90 5.12 -3.54 -18.45
C ARG A 90 3.96 -3.23 -19.41
N ASP A 91 3.40 -4.25 -20.06
CA ASP A 91 2.33 -4.11 -21.01
C ASP A 91 0.97 -3.82 -20.33
N VAL A 92 0.08 -3.24 -21.09
CA VAL A 92 -1.31 -3.04 -20.67
C VAL A 92 -2.07 -4.35 -20.85
N HIS A 93 -2.67 -4.82 -19.76
CA HIS A 93 -3.50 -6.02 -19.78
C HIS A 93 -4.99 -5.65 -19.85
N PRO A 94 -5.86 -6.44 -20.49
CA PRO A 94 -7.30 -6.17 -20.54
C PRO A 94 -7.97 -6.01 -19.17
N THR A 95 -7.44 -6.66 -18.13
CA THR A 95 -7.91 -6.52 -16.74
C THR A 95 -7.65 -5.14 -16.14
N HIS A 96 -6.81 -4.31 -16.77
CA HIS A 96 -6.58 -2.93 -16.35
C HIS A 96 -7.77 -2.01 -16.63
N TYR A 97 -8.69 -2.44 -17.48
CA TYR A 97 -9.87 -1.63 -17.83
C TYR A 97 -10.64 -1.20 -16.58
N GLY A 98 -10.85 0.11 -16.45
CA GLY A 98 -11.51 0.72 -15.29
C GLY A 98 -10.71 0.71 -13.98
N ARG A 99 -9.54 0.06 -13.91
CA ARG A 99 -8.71 -0.08 -12.69
C ARG A 99 -7.42 0.70 -12.75
N VAL A 100 -6.69 0.58 -13.85
CA VAL A 100 -5.38 1.22 -14.04
C VAL A 100 -5.42 2.04 -15.32
N CYS A 101 -4.92 3.27 -15.29
CA CYS A 101 -4.82 4.10 -16.48
C CYS A 101 -3.85 3.49 -17.49
N PRO A 102 -4.26 3.27 -18.75
CA PRO A 102 -3.41 2.59 -19.73
C PRO A 102 -2.32 3.49 -20.32
N ILE A 103 -2.38 4.80 -20.09
CA ILE A 103 -1.47 5.78 -20.72
C ILE A 103 -0.59 6.51 -19.73
N GLU A 104 -0.97 6.66 -18.48
CA GLU A 104 -0.19 7.41 -17.49
C GLU A 104 0.88 6.50 -16.88
N THR A 105 2.10 6.61 -17.42
CA THR A 105 3.28 5.89 -16.95
C THR A 105 4.52 6.73 -17.27
N PRO A 106 5.62 6.64 -16.49
CA PRO A 106 6.87 7.31 -16.80
C PRO A 106 7.50 6.83 -18.11
N GLU A 107 8.30 7.70 -18.71
CA GLU A 107 9.25 7.30 -19.75
C GLU A 107 10.54 6.76 -19.12
N GLY A 108 11.19 5.82 -19.81
CA GLY A 108 12.47 5.26 -19.37
C GLY A 108 12.38 3.96 -18.58
N PRO A 109 13.29 3.70 -17.64
CA PRO A 109 13.44 2.39 -16.98
C PRO A 109 12.21 1.91 -16.19
N ASN A 110 11.37 2.83 -15.76
CA ASN A 110 10.17 2.55 -14.97
C ASN A 110 8.88 2.46 -15.80
N ILE A 111 8.98 2.48 -17.12
CA ILE A 111 7.81 2.39 -18.00
C ILE A 111 6.99 1.12 -17.68
N GLY A 112 5.68 1.27 -17.52
CA GLY A 112 4.78 0.17 -17.20
C GLY A 112 4.87 -0.36 -15.76
N LEU A 113 5.88 0.04 -14.98
CA LEU A 113 6.05 -0.38 -13.59
C LEU A 113 5.45 0.59 -12.58
N ILE A 114 5.31 1.84 -12.96
CA ILE A 114 4.66 2.88 -12.18
C ILE A 114 3.46 3.37 -12.97
N ASN A 115 2.27 3.20 -12.40
CA ASN A 115 1.01 3.50 -13.04
C ASN A 115 0.13 4.34 -12.12
N SER A 116 -0.99 4.81 -12.62
CA SER A 116 -2.00 5.53 -11.84
C SER A 116 -3.30 4.77 -11.80
N LEU A 117 -4.02 4.85 -10.69
CA LEU A 117 -5.36 4.31 -10.58
C LEU A 117 -6.31 5.04 -11.52
N ALA A 118 -7.22 4.32 -12.15
CA ALA A 118 -8.35 4.90 -12.86
C ALA A 118 -9.24 5.69 -11.90
N THR A 119 -10.00 6.64 -12.42
CA THR A 119 -10.73 7.64 -11.61
C THR A 119 -11.66 7.01 -10.57
N TYR A 120 -12.39 5.97 -10.91
CA TYR A 120 -13.33 5.29 -10.02
C TYR A 120 -12.76 4.02 -9.37
N ALA A 121 -11.52 3.66 -9.65
CA ALA A 121 -10.87 2.50 -9.07
C ALA A 121 -10.57 2.73 -7.58
N ARG A 122 -10.75 1.69 -6.80
CA ARG A 122 -10.41 1.63 -5.38
C ARG A 122 -9.84 0.27 -5.01
N THR A 123 -9.27 0.15 -3.84
CA THR A 123 -8.85 -1.13 -3.27
C THR A 123 -9.95 -1.69 -2.38
N ASN A 124 -10.19 -3.00 -2.46
CA ASN A 124 -11.08 -3.68 -1.53
C ASN A 124 -10.35 -4.05 -0.22
N ASN A 125 -11.06 -4.68 0.72
CA ASN A 125 -10.51 -5.07 2.02
C ASN A 125 -9.37 -6.10 1.92
N TYR A 126 -9.24 -6.79 0.80
CA TYR A 126 -8.19 -7.77 0.52
C TYR A 126 -6.99 -7.18 -0.24
N GLY A 127 -7.07 -5.91 -0.64
CA GLY A 127 -6.03 -5.22 -1.40
C GLY A 127 -6.12 -5.36 -2.92
N PHE A 128 -7.18 -5.97 -3.46
CA PHE A 128 -7.41 -6.03 -4.90
C PHE A 128 -8.03 -4.74 -5.41
N LEU A 129 -7.71 -4.39 -6.66
CA LEU A 129 -8.33 -3.26 -7.33
C LEU A 129 -9.73 -3.65 -7.82
N GLU A 130 -10.70 -2.82 -7.51
CA GLU A 130 -12.07 -2.95 -7.97
C GLU A 130 -12.58 -1.63 -8.57
N SER A 131 -13.52 -1.73 -9.46
CA SER A 131 -14.13 -0.59 -10.13
C SER A 131 -15.64 -0.79 -10.29
N PRO A 132 -16.46 0.26 -10.27
CA PRO A 132 -17.89 0.15 -10.47
C PRO A 132 -18.24 -0.07 -11.94
N TYR A 133 -19.08 -1.05 -12.20
CA TYR A 133 -19.62 -1.35 -13.52
C TYR A 133 -21.14 -1.42 -13.45
N ARG A 134 -21.81 -0.88 -14.46
CA ARG A 134 -23.26 -1.04 -14.59
C ARG A 134 -23.57 -2.42 -15.16
N ARG A 135 -24.53 -3.08 -14.53
CA ARG A 135 -25.00 -4.39 -14.97
C ARG A 135 -25.76 -4.26 -16.30
N VAL A 136 -25.52 -5.19 -17.22
CA VAL A 136 -26.23 -5.28 -18.49
C VAL A 136 -27.17 -6.49 -18.47
N VAL A 137 -28.47 -6.25 -18.65
CA VAL A 137 -29.49 -7.29 -18.70
C VAL A 137 -30.21 -7.19 -20.04
N LYS A 138 -30.27 -8.29 -20.78
CA LYS A 138 -30.93 -8.36 -22.12
C LYS A 138 -30.50 -7.21 -23.05
N ASN A 139 -29.18 -6.97 -23.14
CA ASN A 139 -28.56 -5.91 -23.94
C ASN A 139 -28.95 -4.47 -23.55
N LYS A 140 -29.52 -4.28 -22.37
CA LYS A 140 -29.83 -2.95 -21.84
C LYS A 140 -28.99 -2.71 -20.59
N VAL A 141 -28.36 -1.54 -20.49
CA VAL A 141 -27.64 -1.09 -19.30
C VAL A 141 -28.66 -0.76 -18.22
N THR A 142 -28.49 -1.30 -17.03
CA THR A 142 -29.31 -1.00 -15.84
C THR A 142 -28.60 0.05 -14.96
N ASP A 143 -29.33 0.58 -13.99
CA ASP A 143 -28.75 1.48 -12.98
C ASP A 143 -28.12 0.73 -11.80
N GLU A 144 -28.17 -0.60 -11.81
CA GLU A 144 -27.49 -1.43 -10.81
C GLU A 144 -25.97 -1.39 -11.04
N ILE A 145 -25.22 -1.16 -9.97
CA ILE A 145 -23.76 -1.06 -9.98
C ILE A 145 -23.16 -2.23 -9.22
N ASP A 146 -22.32 -3.00 -9.91
CA ASP A 146 -21.50 -4.05 -9.33
C ASP A 146 -20.04 -3.61 -9.28
N TYR A 147 -19.33 -3.92 -8.21
CA TYR A 147 -17.89 -3.71 -8.11
C TYR A 147 -17.15 -4.99 -8.49
N LEU A 148 -16.33 -4.90 -9.54
CA LEU A 148 -15.56 -6.00 -10.11
C LEU A 148 -14.06 -5.70 -10.08
#